data_b13c15184d78cc6ee59d0c371f381bfc
#
_entry.id   b13c15184d78cc6ee59d0c371f381bfc
#
_cell.length_a   1.000
_cell.length_b   1.000
_cell.length_c   1.000
_cell.angle_alpha   90.00
_cell.angle_beta   90.00
_cell.angle_gamma   90.00
#
_symmetry.space_group_name_H-M   'P 1'
#
loop_
_entity.id
_entity.type
_entity.pdbx_description
1 polymer ?
#
loop_
_entity_poly.entity_id
_entity_poly.type
_entity_poly.pdbx_seq_one_letter_code
_entity_poly.pdbx_strand_id
1 'polypeptide(L)'
;MKTPSSLIERRALLGLAAGAALTPALPLRAQDMARPSAQTGLEVHPLWPNGAPGGEQVTAQEQVILRTPSGDPNDTAYLHIRDPWLAVRRPARPNGAAILMIPGGGYQRVAVSKAGGSIDAGLADLGFTVFVMNYRLPADGWAAGPDVSLQDAQRAIRMVRARATDLGFDPARVAVAGFSAGGHVAGRLATAFDRDAYRPIDVIDQLPTRPDAAGLMFPVVTMMEPYAHAVSARALLGSTPSSAQRDAYSVERHLPSNAPPLFLAAAADDRVVAAENSLLLWQACRVQNLPCELHIFEKGGHGLAEVSTAAGPSWMRLLNIFLTRER
;
A
#
# COMPACT_ATOMS: atom_id res chain seq x y z
N MET A 1 55.44 27.68 -67.88
CA MET A 1 55.37 29.16 -68.11
C MET A 1 54.54 29.75 -66.94
N LYS A 2 55.24 30.54 -66.12
CA LYS A 2 54.83 31.72 -65.39
C LYS A 2 53.51 31.64 -64.51
N THR A 3 53.76 31.64 -63.22
CA THR A 3 52.93 32.25 -62.12
C THR A 3 52.45 33.68 -62.43
N PRO A 4 51.48 34.26 -61.78
CA PRO A 4 51.82 34.94 -60.53
C PRO A 4 50.75 34.84 -59.39
N SER A 5 51.30 35.07 -58.19
CA SER A 5 50.74 35.33 -56.89
C SER A 5 49.78 36.52 -56.84
N SER A 6 48.86 36.49 -55.90
CA SER A 6 48.41 37.70 -55.19
C SER A 6 47.98 37.38 -53.78
N LEU A 7 48.60 38.08 -52.87
CA LEU A 7 48.25 38.22 -51.46
C LEU A 7 46.87 38.91 -51.32
N ILE A 8 46.00 38.43 -50.40
CA ILE A 8 44.98 39.23 -49.85
C ILE A 8 44.91 39.02 -48.30
N GLU A 9 44.86 40.13 -47.66
CA GLU A 9 44.99 40.46 -46.26
C GLU A 9 44.14 39.69 -45.28
N ARG A 10 44.69 39.45 -44.10
CA ARG A 10 44.01 39.03 -42.88
C ARG A 10 43.29 40.22 -42.29
N ARG A 11 41.96 40.19 -42.25
CA ARG A 11 41.15 41.01 -41.37
C ARG A 11 40.69 40.16 -40.19
N ALA A 12 41.13 40.50 -39.00
CA ALA A 12 40.70 39.96 -37.72
C ALA A 12 39.26 40.43 -37.45
N LEU A 13 38.35 39.48 -37.33
CA LEU A 13 37.02 39.70 -36.77
C LEU A 13 37.00 39.15 -35.32
N LEU A 14 37.05 40.09 -34.38
CA LEU A 14 36.73 39.82 -32.98
C LEU A 14 35.23 39.52 -32.85
N GLY A 15 34.90 38.24 -32.73
CA GLY A 15 33.55 37.81 -32.37
C GLY A 15 33.42 37.73 -30.85
N LEU A 16 32.58 38.57 -30.25
CA LEU A 16 32.13 38.42 -28.85
C LEU A 16 31.42 37.09 -28.69
N ALA A 17 32.00 36.17 -27.94
CA ALA A 17 31.32 34.98 -27.43
C ALA A 17 30.47 35.41 -26.22
N ALA A 18 29.17 35.54 -26.44
CA ALA A 18 28.19 35.63 -25.33
C ALA A 18 28.15 34.27 -24.64
N GLY A 19 28.80 34.18 -23.50
CA GLY A 19 28.69 33.03 -22.60
C GLY A 19 27.26 32.92 -22.04
N ALA A 20 26.44 32.03 -22.58
CA ALA A 20 25.24 31.60 -21.93
C ALA A 20 25.64 30.81 -20.69
N ALA A 21 25.47 31.41 -19.50
CA ALA A 21 25.58 30.73 -18.23
C ALA A 21 24.45 29.67 -18.17
N LEU A 22 24.82 28.40 -18.37
CA LEU A 22 23.98 27.27 -18.03
C LEU A 22 23.81 27.27 -16.51
N THR A 23 22.71 27.83 -16.01
CA THR A 23 22.24 27.60 -14.64
C THR A 23 21.99 26.11 -14.51
N PRO A 24 22.66 25.39 -13.57
CA PRO A 24 22.33 24.01 -13.31
C PRO A 24 20.86 23.96 -12.85
N ALA A 25 20.01 23.24 -13.60
CA ALA A 25 18.67 22.91 -13.14
C ALA A 25 18.83 22.17 -11.80
N LEU A 26 18.30 22.75 -10.74
CA LEU A 26 18.21 22.06 -9.43
C LEU A 26 17.45 20.76 -9.68
N PRO A 27 17.97 19.60 -9.21
CA PRO A 27 17.21 18.36 -9.31
C PRO A 27 15.88 18.58 -8.58
N LEU A 28 14.76 18.34 -9.28
CA LEU A 28 13.43 18.26 -8.63
C LEU A 28 13.60 17.32 -7.42
N ARG A 29 13.23 17.78 -6.24
CA ARG A 29 13.28 16.97 -5.05
C ARG A 29 12.47 15.70 -5.30
N ALA A 30 13.03 14.53 -5.00
CA ALA A 30 12.36 13.24 -5.11
C ALA A 30 10.96 13.22 -4.46
N GLN A 31 10.73 14.09 -3.45
CA GLN A 31 9.45 14.31 -2.78
C GLN A 31 8.33 14.81 -3.70
N ASP A 32 8.64 15.61 -4.74
CA ASP A 32 7.61 16.14 -5.65
C ASP A 32 7.20 15.12 -6.73
N MET A 33 8.01 14.08 -6.95
CA MET A 33 7.72 13.02 -7.92
C MET A 33 7.01 11.80 -7.32
N ALA A 34 7.04 11.63 -6.00
CA ALA A 34 6.59 10.42 -5.32
C ALA A 34 5.10 10.47 -4.89
N ARG A 35 4.49 11.63 -4.78
CA ARG A 35 3.09 11.74 -4.33
C ARG A 35 2.12 11.73 -5.52
N PRO A 36 0.91 11.13 -5.36
CA PRO A 36 -0.16 11.34 -6.34
C PRO A 36 -0.33 12.84 -6.56
N SER A 37 -0.20 13.30 -7.81
CA SER A 37 -0.22 14.72 -8.11
C SER A 37 -1.62 15.30 -7.92
N ALA A 38 -1.71 16.59 -7.61
CA ALA A 38 -2.98 17.33 -7.61
C ALA A 38 -3.75 17.22 -8.96
N GLN A 39 -3.08 16.83 -10.04
CA GLN A 39 -3.65 16.57 -11.35
C GLN A 39 -4.59 15.35 -11.37
N THR A 40 -4.53 14.46 -10.38
CA THR A 40 -5.39 13.26 -10.29
C THR A 40 -6.67 13.50 -9.50
N GLY A 41 -6.83 14.67 -8.87
CA GLY A 41 -7.96 14.97 -7.99
C GLY A 41 -7.95 14.21 -6.67
N LEU A 42 -6.86 13.51 -6.32
CA LEU A 42 -6.70 12.85 -5.03
C LEU A 42 -6.09 13.80 -4.00
N GLU A 43 -6.75 13.91 -2.86
CA GLU A 43 -6.23 14.58 -1.66
C GLU A 43 -5.22 13.66 -0.98
N VAL A 44 -4.02 14.16 -0.65
CA VAL A 44 -2.93 13.36 -0.05
C VAL A 44 -2.53 13.95 1.31
N HIS A 45 -2.44 13.06 2.32
CA HIS A 45 -2.09 13.41 3.70
C HIS A 45 -0.89 12.61 4.18
N PRO A 46 0.17 13.24 4.69
CA PRO A 46 1.27 12.52 5.32
C PRO A 46 0.78 11.82 6.59
N LEU A 47 1.22 10.56 6.82
CA LEU A 47 0.90 9.84 8.06
C LEU A 47 1.60 10.49 9.27
N TRP A 48 2.80 10.97 9.07
CA TRP A 48 3.67 11.48 10.12
C TRP A 48 4.07 12.92 9.81
N PRO A 49 3.37 13.93 10.35
CA PRO A 49 3.59 15.32 9.97
C PRO A 49 5.00 15.84 10.32
N ASN A 50 5.65 15.25 11.33
CA ASN A 50 6.98 15.63 11.78
C ASN A 50 8.06 14.61 11.37
N GLY A 51 7.80 13.78 10.38
CA GLY A 51 8.64 12.66 9.96
C GLY A 51 8.27 11.34 10.64
N ALA A 52 8.47 10.25 9.93
CA ALA A 52 8.14 8.91 10.41
C ALA A 52 9.12 8.46 11.52
N PRO A 53 8.64 7.86 12.63
CA PRO A 53 9.48 7.52 13.76
C PRO A 53 10.46 6.38 13.43
N GLY A 54 11.66 6.43 14.05
CA GLY A 54 12.67 5.37 13.98
C GLY A 54 13.40 5.29 12.64
N GLY A 55 13.52 6.41 11.92
CA GLY A 55 14.18 6.50 10.61
C GLY A 55 15.64 6.96 10.67
N GLU A 56 16.26 7.06 11.84
CA GLU A 56 17.60 7.64 12.03
C GLU A 56 18.69 6.89 11.25
N GLN A 57 18.50 5.58 11.06
CA GLN A 57 19.44 4.72 10.33
C GLN A 57 19.00 4.41 8.89
N VAL A 58 17.87 4.94 8.43
CA VAL A 58 17.37 4.71 7.06
C VAL A 58 18.14 5.59 6.10
N THR A 59 19.00 4.99 5.28
CA THR A 59 19.82 5.68 4.28
C THR A 59 19.26 5.54 2.86
N ALA A 60 18.39 4.56 2.62
CA ALA A 60 17.78 4.33 1.31
C ALA A 60 16.96 5.55 0.87
N GLN A 61 17.03 5.88 -0.42
CA GLN A 61 16.28 6.98 -1.01
C GLN A 61 14.97 6.44 -1.59
N GLU A 62 13.86 7.14 -1.33
CA GLU A 62 12.56 6.81 -1.89
C GLU A 62 12.61 6.83 -3.42
N GLN A 63 12.02 5.83 -4.06
CA GLN A 63 11.98 5.68 -5.50
C GLN A 63 10.57 5.34 -5.96
N VAL A 64 10.22 5.85 -7.14
CA VAL A 64 9.01 5.46 -7.85
C VAL A 64 9.43 4.77 -9.14
N ILE A 65 8.97 3.53 -9.33
CA ILE A 65 9.28 2.73 -10.52
C ILE A 65 8.00 2.38 -11.28
N LEU A 66 8.11 2.18 -12.58
CA LEU A 66 7.04 1.54 -13.36
C LEU A 66 6.96 0.06 -12.98
N ARG A 67 5.75 -0.47 -12.76
CA ARG A 67 5.55 -1.90 -12.51
C ARG A 67 5.83 -2.73 -13.75
N THR A 68 5.48 -2.19 -14.92
CA THR A 68 5.77 -2.77 -16.24
C THR A 68 6.48 -1.72 -17.08
N PRO A 69 7.73 -1.96 -17.55
CA PRO A 69 8.54 -0.94 -18.23
C PRO A 69 7.90 -0.33 -19.49
N SER A 70 7.05 -1.09 -20.20
CA SER A 70 6.33 -0.66 -21.41
C SER A 70 4.82 -0.47 -21.17
N GLY A 71 4.39 -0.43 -19.91
CA GLY A 71 2.99 -0.33 -19.51
C GLY A 71 2.50 1.11 -19.33
N ASP A 72 1.35 1.26 -18.68
CA ASP A 72 0.79 2.55 -18.30
C ASP A 72 1.80 3.33 -17.43
N PRO A 73 2.19 4.56 -17.79
CA PRO A 73 3.10 5.40 -17.00
C PRO A 73 2.57 5.76 -15.60
N ASN A 74 1.29 5.52 -15.35
CA ASN A 74 0.67 5.67 -14.04
C ASN A 74 0.75 4.38 -13.20
N ASP A 75 0.97 3.22 -13.81
CA ASP A 75 1.10 1.95 -13.09
C ASP A 75 2.48 1.84 -12.43
N THR A 76 2.56 2.38 -11.23
CA THR A 76 3.81 2.55 -10.49
C THR A 76 3.84 1.75 -9.20
N ALA A 77 5.05 1.63 -8.64
CA ALA A 77 5.28 1.16 -7.28
C ALA A 77 6.32 2.04 -6.59
N TYR A 78 6.18 2.13 -5.28
CA TYR A 78 7.07 2.91 -4.41
C TYR A 78 8.00 1.98 -3.66
N LEU A 79 9.29 2.31 -3.63
CA LEU A 79 10.34 1.63 -2.87
C LEU A 79 10.92 2.60 -1.85
N HIS A 80 11.44 2.05 -0.75
CA HIS A 80 12.16 2.83 0.25
C HIS A 80 11.38 4.04 0.76
N ILE A 81 10.09 3.81 1.05
CA ILE A 81 9.16 4.85 1.48
C ILE A 81 9.64 5.48 2.79
N ARG A 82 9.94 6.78 2.76
CA ARG A 82 10.37 7.56 3.92
C ARG A 82 9.23 8.39 4.51
N ASP A 83 8.40 8.91 3.64
CA ASP A 83 7.26 9.75 3.98
C ASP A 83 5.95 9.04 3.61
N PRO A 84 5.49 8.07 4.41
CA PRO A 84 4.26 7.35 4.14
C PRO A 84 3.05 8.29 4.19
N TRP A 85 2.04 7.99 3.36
CA TRP A 85 0.89 8.87 3.17
C TRP A 85 -0.41 8.12 2.89
N LEU A 86 -1.54 8.84 3.04
CA LEU A 86 -2.87 8.44 2.60
C LEU A 86 -3.31 9.28 1.41
N ALA A 87 -3.80 8.65 0.35
CA ALA A 87 -4.53 9.31 -0.73
C ALA A 87 -6.03 9.03 -0.56
N VAL A 88 -6.88 10.07 -0.73
CA VAL A 88 -8.31 9.97 -0.50
C VAL A 88 -9.06 10.02 -1.81
N ARG A 89 -9.89 9.00 -2.10
CA ARG A 89 -10.87 8.99 -3.18
C ARG A 89 -12.27 9.07 -2.59
N ARG A 90 -12.99 10.12 -2.96
CA ARG A 90 -14.37 10.35 -2.53
C ARG A 90 -15.34 9.68 -3.52
N PRO A 91 -16.37 9.00 -3.04
CA PRO A 91 -17.42 8.45 -3.89
C PRO A 91 -18.35 9.55 -4.40
N ALA A 92 -18.88 9.37 -5.62
CA ALA A 92 -19.91 10.28 -6.13
C ALA A 92 -21.25 10.16 -5.36
N ARG A 93 -21.53 8.97 -4.82
CA ARG A 93 -22.72 8.66 -4.02
C ARG A 93 -22.28 7.92 -2.75
N PRO A 94 -22.04 8.62 -1.63
CA PRO A 94 -21.57 8.00 -0.39
C PRO A 94 -22.57 6.99 0.19
N ASN A 95 -22.07 5.84 0.65
CA ASN A 95 -22.84 4.83 1.42
C ASN A 95 -22.65 4.98 2.95
N GLY A 96 -21.94 6.02 3.39
CA GLY A 96 -21.66 6.31 4.79
C GLY A 96 -20.60 5.41 5.44
N ALA A 97 -19.78 4.70 4.65
CA ALA A 97 -18.68 3.87 5.15
C ALA A 97 -17.35 4.24 4.48
N ALA A 98 -16.23 3.91 5.15
CA ALA A 98 -14.89 4.13 4.61
C ALA A 98 -14.09 2.82 4.57
N ILE A 99 -13.11 2.78 3.65
CA ILE A 99 -12.16 1.67 3.52
C ILE A 99 -10.73 2.22 3.54
N LEU A 100 -9.91 1.70 4.46
CA LEU A 100 -8.47 1.82 4.39
C LEU A 100 -7.94 0.72 3.47
N MET A 101 -7.49 1.07 2.26
CA MET A 101 -6.94 0.15 1.28
C MET A 101 -5.41 0.05 1.44
N ILE A 102 -4.90 -1.17 1.64
CA ILE A 102 -3.48 -1.48 1.83
C ILE A 102 -2.97 -2.31 0.65
N PRO A 103 -2.25 -1.71 -0.30
CA PRO A 103 -1.77 -2.37 -1.49
C PRO A 103 -0.68 -3.42 -1.19
N GLY A 104 -0.51 -4.37 -2.12
CA GLY A 104 0.53 -5.38 -2.08
C GLY A 104 1.89 -4.89 -2.59
N GLY A 105 2.82 -5.85 -2.75
CA GLY A 105 4.16 -5.63 -3.29
C GLY A 105 5.26 -6.44 -2.60
N GLY A 106 4.90 -7.50 -1.88
CA GLY A 106 5.85 -8.47 -1.27
C GLY A 106 6.73 -7.90 -0.17
N TYR A 107 6.34 -6.78 0.45
CA TYR A 107 7.19 -5.99 1.36
C TYR A 107 8.49 -5.44 0.73
N GLN A 108 8.66 -5.59 -0.59
CA GLN A 108 9.77 -5.01 -1.34
C GLN A 108 9.41 -3.66 -1.97
N ARG A 109 8.13 -3.43 -2.17
CA ARG A 109 7.56 -2.21 -2.74
C ARG A 109 6.09 -2.08 -2.32
N VAL A 110 5.51 -0.91 -2.55
CA VAL A 110 4.07 -0.70 -2.44
C VAL A 110 3.52 -0.39 -3.84
N ALA A 111 2.62 -1.25 -4.34
CA ALA A 111 2.06 -1.14 -5.69
C ALA A 111 0.88 -0.15 -5.70
N VAL A 112 1.19 1.13 -5.77
CA VAL A 112 0.21 2.23 -5.83
C VAL A 112 0.44 3.03 -7.09
N SER A 113 -0.58 3.15 -7.93
CA SER A 113 -0.53 4.00 -9.11
C SER A 113 -0.52 5.48 -8.73
N LYS A 114 0.19 6.32 -9.50
CA LYS A 114 0.28 7.77 -9.28
C LYS A 114 -1.09 8.46 -9.33
N ALA A 115 -1.98 7.95 -10.18
CA ALA A 115 -3.32 8.50 -10.40
C ALA A 115 -4.42 7.79 -9.59
N GLY A 116 -4.06 6.94 -8.63
CA GLY A 116 -4.98 5.94 -8.09
C GLY A 116 -5.15 4.77 -9.06
N GLY A 117 -5.80 3.71 -8.63
CA GLY A 117 -5.98 2.48 -9.39
C GLY A 117 -7.43 2.17 -9.74
N SER A 118 -7.63 1.09 -10.45
CA SER A 118 -8.99 0.58 -10.75
C SER A 118 -9.71 0.04 -9.50
N ILE A 119 -8.96 -0.43 -8.52
CA ILE A 119 -9.55 -1.00 -7.29
C ILE A 119 -10.16 0.09 -6.42
N ASP A 120 -9.42 1.17 -6.14
CA ASP A 120 -9.93 2.28 -5.32
C ASP A 120 -11.08 3.02 -6.04
N ALA A 121 -11.00 3.15 -7.37
CA ALA A 121 -12.10 3.68 -8.17
C ALA A 121 -13.36 2.78 -8.06
N GLY A 122 -13.22 1.47 -8.26
CA GLY A 122 -14.34 0.53 -8.16
C GLY A 122 -14.97 0.49 -6.76
N LEU A 123 -14.18 0.58 -5.70
CA LEU A 123 -14.70 0.69 -4.33
C LEU A 123 -15.44 2.03 -4.10
N ALA A 124 -14.95 3.13 -4.69
CA ALA A 124 -15.63 4.42 -4.63
C ALA A 124 -16.95 4.41 -5.43
N ASP A 125 -17.00 3.71 -6.58
CA ASP A 125 -18.24 3.52 -7.34
C ASP A 125 -19.30 2.74 -6.55
N LEU A 126 -18.90 1.89 -5.60
CA LEU A 126 -19.77 1.22 -4.63
C LEU A 126 -20.17 2.10 -3.44
N GLY A 127 -19.71 3.34 -3.40
CA GLY A 127 -20.10 4.35 -2.40
C GLY A 127 -19.16 4.48 -1.21
N PHE A 128 -18.06 3.75 -1.15
CA PHE A 128 -17.10 3.88 -0.05
C PHE A 128 -16.20 5.11 -0.22
N THR A 129 -15.92 5.82 0.87
CA THR A 129 -14.76 6.73 0.92
C THR A 129 -13.50 5.88 1.06
N VAL A 130 -12.61 5.93 0.07
CA VAL A 130 -11.43 5.05 0.00
C VAL A 130 -10.17 5.82 0.35
N PHE A 131 -9.42 5.30 1.31
CA PHE A 131 -8.10 5.81 1.70
C PHE A 131 -7.04 4.81 1.25
N VAL A 132 -6.21 5.18 0.29
CA VAL A 132 -5.12 4.33 -0.20
C VAL A 132 -3.86 4.63 0.59
N MET A 133 -3.30 3.61 1.24
CA MET A 133 -2.11 3.76 2.08
C MET A 133 -0.83 3.45 1.31
N ASN A 134 0.13 4.37 1.31
CA ASN A 134 1.54 4.10 1.06
C ASN A 134 2.24 3.95 2.41
N TYR A 135 3.06 2.91 2.59
CA TYR A 135 3.58 2.52 3.90
C TYR A 135 5.04 2.11 3.84
N ARG A 136 5.73 2.28 4.97
CA ARG A 136 7.15 1.94 5.14
C ARG A 136 7.40 0.44 5.02
N LEU A 137 8.57 0.11 4.49
CA LEU A 137 9.00 -1.26 4.22
C LEU A 137 9.99 -1.74 5.30
N PRO A 138 9.81 -2.96 5.88
CA PRO A 138 10.64 -3.46 6.98
C PRO A 138 12.13 -3.56 6.67
N ALA A 139 12.49 -3.92 5.42
CA ALA A 139 13.89 -4.12 5.02
C ALA A 139 14.71 -2.83 4.91
N ASP A 140 14.11 -1.64 5.04
CA ASP A 140 14.79 -0.36 4.88
C ASP A 140 15.57 0.09 6.13
N GLY A 141 15.59 -0.70 7.21
CA GLY A 141 16.39 -0.42 8.40
C GLY A 141 15.71 0.47 9.43
N TRP A 142 14.38 0.53 9.44
CA TRP A 142 13.59 1.22 10.45
C TRP A 142 13.78 0.59 11.85
N ALA A 143 13.83 1.40 12.90
CA ALA A 143 14.02 0.93 14.28
C ALA A 143 12.92 -0.06 14.73
N ALA A 144 11.69 0.07 14.21
CA ALA A 144 10.59 -0.84 14.48
C ALA A 144 10.73 -2.19 13.74
N GLY A 145 11.69 -2.32 12.82
CA GLY A 145 11.90 -3.55 12.06
C GLY A 145 10.62 -4.06 11.39
N PRO A 146 10.23 -5.34 11.62
CA PRO A 146 9.04 -5.93 11.02
C PRO A 146 7.70 -5.26 11.37
N ASP A 147 7.65 -4.46 12.44
CA ASP A 147 6.42 -3.79 12.87
C ASP A 147 6.21 -2.41 12.22
N VAL A 148 7.15 -1.93 11.41
CA VAL A 148 7.06 -0.58 10.82
C VAL A 148 5.78 -0.37 10.00
N SER A 149 5.38 -1.37 9.20
CA SER A 149 4.14 -1.29 8.40
C SER A 149 2.88 -1.36 9.29
N LEU A 150 2.93 -2.04 10.44
CA LEU A 150 1.85 -2.03 11.43
C LEU A 150 1.70 -0.67 12.11
N GLN A 151 2.82 0.02 12.43
CA GLN A 151 2.80 1.39 12.93
C GLN A 151 2.04 2.31 11.97
N ASP A 152 2.38 2.24 10.68
CA ASP A 152 1.72 3.04 9.64
C ASP A 152 0.24 2.69 9.51
N ALA A 153 -0.12 1.40 9.56
CA ALA A 153 -1.51 0.97 9.45
C ALA A 153 -2.35 1.41 10.67
N GLN A 154 -1.81 1.34 11.89
CA GLN A 154 -2.50 1.85 13.08
C GLN A 154 -2.67 3.37 13.02
N ARG A 155 -1.65 4.11 12.59
CA ARG A 155 -1.74 5.56 12.39
C ARG A 155 -2.76 5.91 11.31
N ALA A 156 -2.73 5.18 10.18
CA ALA A 156 -3.62 5.39 9.05
C ALA A 156 -5.09 5.23 9.43
N ILE A 157 -5.47 4.15 10.12
CA ILE A 157 -6.87 3.92 10.47
C ILE A 157 -7.40 4.95 11.48
N ARG A 158 -6.56 5.43 12.39
CA ARG A 158 -6.89 6.55 13.29
C ARG A 158 -7.14 7.84 12.50
N MET A 159 -6.27 8.14 11.53
CA MET A 159 -6.47 9.30 10.64
C MET A 159 -7.74 9.17 9.80
N VAL A 160 -8.06 7.97 9.31
CA VAL A 160 -9.34 7.72 8.62
C VAL A 160 -10.51 8.09 9.54
N ARG A 161 -10.55 7.58 10.77
CA ARG A 161 -11.62 7.88 11.72
C ARG A 161 -11.72 9.37 12.06
N ALA A 162 -10.58 10.05 12.20
CA ALA A 162 -10.53 11.50 12.45
C ALA A 162 -11.17 12.33 11.33
N ARG A 163 -11.22 11.81 10.10
CA ARG A 163 -11.79 12.49 8.93
C ARG A 163 -13.28 12.19 8.69
N ALA A 164 -13.90 11.38 9.56
CA ALA A 164 -15.26 10.90 9.36
C ALA A 164 -16.27 12.04 9.20
N THR A 165 -16.25 13.02 10.09
CA THR A 165 -17.15 14.18 10.05
C THR A 165 -16.95 15.02 8.76
N ASP A 166 -15.69 15.31 8.42
CA ASP A 166 -15.35 16.16 7.27
C ASP A 166 -15.72 15.52 5.94
N LEU A 167 -15.67 14.18 5.87
CA LEU A 167 -15.89 13.39 4.66
C LEU A 167 -17.26 12.71 4.61
N GLY A 168 -18.08 12.88 5.65
CA GLY A 168 -19.48 12.46 5.68
C GLY A 168 -19.68 10.93 5.77
N PHE A 169 -18.84 10.21 6.52
CA PHE A 169 -19.05 8.80 6.82
C PHE A 169 -19.07 8.54 8.34
N ASP A 170 -19.58 7.38 8.72
CA ASP A 170 -19.66 6.94 10.10
C ASP A 170 -18.29 6.41 10.58
N PRO A 171 -17.68 6.97 11.65
CA PRO A 171 -16.42 6.48 12.19
C PRO A 171 -16.50 5.04 12.75
N ALA A 172 -17.69 4.49 13.00
CA ALA A 172 -17.91 3.09 13.37
C ALA A 172 -18.08 2.17 12.16
N ARG A 173 -17.95 2.69 10.92
CA ARG A 173 -18.05 1.94 9.67
C ARG A 173 -16.77 2.09 8.84
N VAL A 174 -15.63 1.83 9.48
CA VAL A 174 -14.29 1.90 8.85
C VAL A 174 -13.71 0.51 8.71
N ALA A 175 -13.71 -0.02 7.49
CA ALA A 175 -13.09 -1.30 7.17
C ALA A 175 -11.64 -1.12 6.71
N VAL A 176 -10.84 -2.20 6.80
CA VAL A 176 -9.56 -2.31 6.10
C VAL A 176 -9.68 -3.30 4.95
N ALA A 177 -9.08 -3.01 3.80
CA ALA A 177 -8.97 -3.93 2.66
C ALA A 177 -7.51 -4.09 2.25
N GLY A 178 -6.96 -5.30 2.38
CA GLY A 178 -5.56 -5.57 2.10
C GLY A 178 -5.34 -6.60 0.99
N PHE A 179 -4.28 -6.41 0.20
CA PHE A 179 -3.99 -7.19 -1.00
C PHE A 179 -2.60 -7.83 -0.91
N SER A 180 -2.46 -9.16 -1.10
CA SER A 180 -1.17 -9.84 -1.10
C SER A 180 -0.38 -9.57 0.20
N ALA A 181 0.82 -9.02 0.15
CA ALA A 181 1.58 -8.57 1.34
C ALA A 181 0.85 -7.46 2.12
N GLY A 182 0.08 -6.57 1.45
CA GLY A 182 -0.83 -5.63 2.12
C GLY A 182 -1.97 -6.33 2.84
N GLY A 183 -2.38 -7.51 2.38
CA GLY A 183 -3.28 -8.41 3.09
C GLY A 183 -2.71 -8.88 4.43
N HIS A 184 -1.39 -9.11 4.49
CA HIS A 184 -0.70 -9.40 5.74
C HIS A 184 -0.70 -8.19 6.68
N VAL A 185 -0.40 -6.99 6.18
CA VAL A 185 -0.47 -5.76 6.99
C VAL A 185 -1.89 -5.54 7.54
N ALA A 186 -2.92 -5.71 6.71
CA ALA A 186 -4.33 -5.59 7.11
C ALA A 186 -4.72 -6.69 8.12
N GLY A 187 -4.25 -7.92 7.91
CA GLY A 187 -4.43 -9.03 8.86
C GLY A 187 -3.77 -8.74 10.21
N ARG A 188 -2.53 -8.24 10.21
CA ARG A 188 -1.84 -7.79 11.42
C ARG A 188 -2.59 -6.64 12.11
N LEU A 189 -3.10 -5.66 11.36
CA LEU A 189 -3.95 -4.61 11.93
C LEU A 189 -5.22 -5.19 12.57
N ALA A 190 -5.85 -6.20 11.95
CA ALA A 190 -7.06 -6.85 12.46
C ALA A 190 -6.82 -7.77 13.68
N THR A 191 -5.58 -8.21 13.92
CA THR A 191 -5.26 -9.15 15.01
C THR A 191 -4.36 -8.58 16.10
N ALA A 192 -3.67 -7.47 15.84
CA ALA A 192 -2.78 -6.79 16.77
C ALA A 192 -3.14 -5.30 16.91
N PHE A 193 -4.42 -4.98 16.80
CA PHE A 193 -4.93 -3.61 16.91
C PHE A 193 -4.73 -3.02 18.32
N ASP A 194 -4.72 -3.84 19.36
CA ASP A 194 -4.52 -3.44 20.76
C ASP A 194 -3.04 -3.30 21.17
N ARG A 195 -2.13 -3.66 20.26
CA ARG A 195 -0.70 -3.51 20.49
C ARG A 195 -0.28 -2.05 20.31
N ASP A 196 0.43 -1.49 21.28
CA ASP A 196 1.05 -0.17 21.17
C ASP A 196 2.26 -0.23 20.22
N ALA A 197 2.03 -0.17 18.90
CA ALA A 197 3.09 -0.28 17.91
C ALA A 197 4.00 0.96 17.87
N TYR A 198 3.50 2.13 18.30
CA TYR A 198 4.26 3.39 18.38
C TYR A 198 3.75 4.26 19.54
N ARG A 199 4.55 5.25 19.93
CA ARG A 199 4.15 6.25 20.94
C ARG A 199 3.19 7.27 20.32
N PRO A 200 2.05 7.60 20.96
CA PRO A 200 1.16 8.64 20.48
C PRO A 200 1.86 9.97 20.23
N ILE A 201 1.53 10.64 19.13
CA ILE A 201 2.14 11.90 18.72
C ILE A 201 1.17 13.09 18.74
N ASP A 202 -0.13 12.81 18.69
CA ASP A 202 -1.20 13.83 18.72
C ASP A 202 -2.53 13.26 19.21
N VAL A 203 -3.58 14.09 19.23
CA VAL A 203 -4.92 13.71 19.67
C VAL A 203 -5.57 12.62 18.81
N ILE A 204 -5.19 12.49 17.54
CA ILE A 204 -5.72 11.45 16.64
C ILE A 204 -5.36 10.06 17.16
N ASP A 205 -4.23 9.91 17.86
CA ASP A 205 -3.76 8.65 18.39
C ASP A 205 -4.56 8.12 19.60
N GLN A 206 -5.52 8.88 20.07
CA GLN A 206 -6.52 8.41 21.05
C GLN A 206 -7.67 7.62 20.39
N LEU A 207 -7.81 7.69 19.05
CA LEU A 207 -8.86 6.97 18.34
C LEU A 207 -8.56 5.47 18.23
N PRO A 208 -9.61 4.61 18.14
CA PRO A 208 -9.44 3.18 18.06
C PRO A 208 -8.69 2.75 16.79
N THR A 209 -7.81 1.76 16.92
CA THR A 209 -7.06 1.12 15.82
C THR A 209 -7.75 -0.11 15.27
N ARG A 210 -8.71 -0.71 16.01
CA ARG A 210 -9.44 -1.89 15.55
C ARG A 210 -10.33 -1.52 14.36
N PRO A 211 -10.17 -2.14 13.17
CA PRO A 211 -11.11 -1.96 12.07
C PRO A 211 -12.48 -2.58 12.41
N ASP A 212 -13.54 -2.06 11.79
CA ASP A 212 -14.91 -2.59 12.02
C ASP A 212 -15.16 -3.87 11.20
N ALA A 213 -14.40 -4.05 10.12
CA ALA A 213 -14.28 -5.29 9.34
C ALA A 213 -12.94 -5.32 8.59
N ALA A 214 -12.49 -6.51 8.19
CA ALA A 214 -11.29 -6.64 7.34
C ALA A 214 -11.56 -7.54 6.13
N GLY A 215 -11.26 -7.01 4.93
CA GLY A 215 -11.24 -7.76 3.67
C GLY A 215 -9.81 -8.07 3.26
N LEU A 216 -9.46 -9.32 3.07
CA LEU A 216 -8.12 -9.76 2.72
C LEU A 216 -8.18 -10.52 1.38
N MET A 217 -7.64 -9.91 0.32
CA MET A 217 -7.64 -10.47 -1.02
C MET A 217 -6.30 -11.11 -1.33
N PHE A 218 -6.30 -12.40 -1.71
CA PHE A 218 -5.11 -13.24 -1.97
C PHE A 218 -3.98 -12.94 -0.98
N PRO A 219 -4.29 -12.93 0.35
CA PRO A 219 -3.40 -12.39 1.36
C PRO A 219 -2.21 -13.32 1.62
N VAL A 220 -1.05 -12.74 1.90
CA VAL A 220 -0.05 -13.41 2.72
C VAL A 220 -0.60 -13.46 4.14
N VAL A 221 -0.56 -14.63 4.78
CA VAL A 221 -1.10 -14.87 6.13
C VAL A 221 -0.06 -15.53 7.00
N THR A 222 0.40 -16.72 6.58
CA THR A 222 1.40 -17.48 7.33
C THR A 222 2.82 -17.16 6.89
N MET A 223 3.74 -17.13 7.86
CA MET A 223 5.18 -17.11 7.63
C MET A 223 5.79 -18.52 7.80
N MET A 224 4.94 -19.53 8.06
CA MET A 224 5.36 -20.92 8.27
C MET A 224 5.40 -21.69 6.95
N GLU A 225 6.42 -22.52 6.77
CA GLU A 225 6.46 -23.47 5.67
C GLU A 225 5.37 -24.56 5.85
N PRO A 226 4.83 -25.15 4.78
CA PRO A 226 5.24 -24.98 3.38
C PRO A 226 4.53 -23.82 2.64
N TYR A 227 3.64 -23.05 3.27
CA TYR A 227 2.78 -22.07 2.61
C TYR A 227 3.26 -20.63 2.74
N ALA A 228 4.38 -20.40 3.42
CA ALA A 228 4.97 -19.06 3.50
C ALA A 228 5.31 -18.51 2.11
N HIS A 229 4.88 -17.29 1.82
CA HIS A 229 5.37 -16.59 0.64
C HIS A 229 6.81 -16.14 0.87
N ALA A 230 7.78 -16.85 0.33
CA ALA A 230 9.21 -16.73 0.63
C ALA A 230 9.75 -15.29 0.45
N VAL A 231 9.28 -14.56 -0.58
CA VAL A 231 9.70 -13.18 -0.84
C VAL A 231 9.23 -12.26 0.29
N SER A 232 7.95 -12.34 0.68
CA SER A 232 7.39 -11.54 1.77
C SER A 232 8.02 -11.89 3.11
N ALA A 233 8.21 -13.18 3.40
CA ALA A 233 8.82 -13.64 4.64
C ALA A 233 10.26 -13.12 4.79
N ARG A 234 11.05 -13.16 3.71
CA ARG A 234 12.41 -12.63 3.70
C ARG A 234 12.44 -11.10 3.86
N ALA A 235 11.58 -10.38 3.16
CA ALA A 235 11.53 -8.92 3.23
C ALA A 235 11.05 -8.42 4.61
N LEU A 236 10.15 -9.17 5.25
CA LEU A 236 9.61 -8.85 6.58
C LEU A 236 10.57 -9.22 7.71
N LEU A 237 11.15 -10.43 7.67
CA LEU A 237 11.83 -11.06 8.81
C LEU A 237 13.35 -11.24 8.61
N GLY A 238 13.87 -10.90 7.42
CA GLY A 238 15.26 -11.16 7.08
C GLY A 238 15.50 -12.53 6.42
N SER A 239 16.76 -12.85 6.13
CA SER A 239 17.14 -14.03 5.35
C SER A 239 17.00 -15.37 6.11
N THR A 240 17.13 -15.34 7.44
CA THR A 240 17.18 -16.52 8.29
C THR A 240 16.30 -16.37 9.55
N PRO A 241 14.98 -16.15 9.39
CA PRO A 241 14.10 -15.99 10.54
C PRO A 241 13.99 -17.30 11.34
N SER A 242 14.02 -17.19 12.66
CA SER A 242 13.75 -18.33 13.55
C SER A 242 12.28 -18.78 13.44
N SER A 243 11.99 -20.01 13.87
CA SER A 243 10.61 -20.50 13.95
C SER A 243 9.72 -19.62 14.83
N ALA A 244 10.25 -19.10 15.93
CA ALA A 244 9.53 -18.17 16.81
C ALA A 244 9.19 -16.84 16.12
N GLN A 245 10.11 -16.30 15.30
CA GLN A 245 9.81 -15.11 14.51
C GLN A 245 8.75 -15.39 13.45
N ARG A 246 8.83 -16.52 12.75
CA ARG A 246 7.80 -16.91 11.78
C ARG A 246 6.44 -17.08 12.47
N ASP A 247 6.40 -17.73 13.62
CA ASP A 247 5.18 -17.88 14.42
C ASP A 247 4.59 -16.53 14.79
N ALA A 248 5.38 -15.62 15.38
CA ALA A 248 4.95 -14.32 15.86
C ALA A 248 4.37 -13.40 14.76
N TYR A 249 4.74 -13.63 13.50
CA TYR A 249 4.25 -12.87 12.34
C TYR A 249 3.28 -13.64 11.46
N SER A 250 2.81 -14.81 11.86
CA SER A 250 1.76 -15.57 11.21
C SER A 250 0.39 -15.17 11.75
N VAL A 251 -0.43 -14.53 10.93
CA VAL A 251 -1.70 -13.89 11.34
C VAL A 251 -2.68 -14.91 11.94
N GLU A 252 -2.75 -16.11 11.34
CA GLU A 252 -3.67 -17.18 11.75
C GLU A 252 -3.36 -17.76 13.13
N ARG A 253 -2.17 -17.49 13.65
CA ARG A 253 -1.72 -18.01 14.94
C ARG A 253 -2.02 -17.07 16.13
N HIS A 254 -2.39 -15.83 15.84
CA HIS A 254 -2.54 -14.77 16.85
C HIS A 254 -3.86 -14.02 16.71
N LEU A 255 -4.99 -14.74 16.50
CA LEU A 255 -6.31 -14.14 16.45
C LEU A 255 -6.83 -13.89 17.87
N PRO A 256 -7.12 -12.64 18.27
CA PRO A 256 -7.81 -12.36 19.53
C PRO A 256 -9.32 -12.68 19.39
N SER A 257 -9.96 -13.02 20.50
CA SER A 257 -11.40 -13.35 20.52
C SER A 257 -12.32 -12.19 20.09
N ASN A 258 -11.82 -10.98 20.12
CA ASN A 258 -12.50 -9.76 19.68
C ASN A 258 -11.96 -9.23 18.32
N ALA A 259 -11.32 -10.07 17.51
CA ALA A 259 -10.94 -9.70 16.14
C ALA A 259 -12.18 -9.26 15.35
N PRO A 260 -12.04 -8.31 14.39
CA PRO A 260 -13.16 -7.89 13.56
C PRO A 260 -13.62 -9.05 12.66
N PRO A 261 -14.85 -9.00 12.14
CA PRO A 261 -15.27 -9.92 11.09
C PRO A 261 -14.34 -9.86 9.87
N LEU A 262 -14.01 -11.04 9.31
CA LEU A 262 -13.06 -11.17 8.19
C LEU A 262 -13.78 -11.62 6.91
N PHE A 263 -13.39 -11.04 5.79
CA PHE A 263 -13.69 -11.49 4.44
C PHE A 263 -12.41 -11.92 3.74
N LEU A 264 -12.37 -13.11 3.20
CA LEU A 264 -11.19 -13.68 2.53
C LEU A 264 -11.55 -14.05 1.09
N ALA A 265 -10.70 -13.69 0.12
CA ALA A 265 -10.84 -14.11 -1.26
C ALA A 265 -9.48 -14.50 -1.85
N ALA A 266 -9.40 -15.66 -2.49
CA ALA A 266 -8.20 -16.16 -3.16
C ALA A 266 -8.57 -16.97 -4.41
N ALA A 267 -7.60 -17.26 -5.28
CA ALA A 267 -7.76 -18.19 -6.39
C ALA A 267 -6.97 -19.49 -6.12
N ALA A 268 -7.56 -20.63 -6.48
CA ALA A 268 -6.91 -21.92 -6.32
C ALA A 268 -5.68 -22.11 -7.26
N ASP A 269 -5.64 -21.35 -8.35
CA ASP A 269 -4.54 -21.34 -9.32
C ASP A 269 -3.50 -20.23 -9.05
N ASP A 270 -3.55 -19.55 -7.90
CA ASP A 270 -2.55 -18.56 -7.51
C ASP A 270 -1.19 -19.22 -7.28
N ARG A 271 -0.21 -18.88 -8.15
CA ARG A 271 1.17 -19.43 -8.09
C ARG A 271 2.15 -18.52 -7.32
N VAL A 272 1.68 -17.41 -6.79
CA VAL A 272 2.50 -16.45 -6.03
C VAL A 272 2.26 -16.62 -4.54
N VAL A 273 1.00 -16.57 -4.10
CA VAL A 273 0.59 -16.80 -2.72
C VAL A 273 -0.40 -17.95 -2.69
N ALA A 274 -0.01 -19.07 -2.11
CA ALA A 274 -0.84 -20.26 -2.02
C ALA A 274 -2.18 -19.95 -1.34
N ALA A 275 -3.29 -20.44 -1.91
CA ALA A 275 -4.64 -20.24 -1.40
C ALA A 275 -4.82 -20.76 0.04
N GLU A 276 -3.95 -21.69 0.45
CA GLU A 276 -3.85 -22.22 1.81
C GLU A 276 -3.63 -21.12 2.85
N ASN A 277 -3.01 -19.98 2.50
CA ASN A 277 -2.94 -18.83 3.40
C ASN A 277 -4.34 -18.39 3.86
N SER A 278 -5.29 -18.27 2.94
CA SER A 278 -6.68 -17.92 3.25
C SER A 278 -7.40 -19.05 4.00
N LEU A 279 -7.15 -20.31 3.63
CA LEU A 279 -7.73 -21.47 4.30
C LEU A 279 -7.28 -21.58 5.77
N LEU A 280 -5.99 -21.39 6.04
CA LEU A 280 -5.44 -21.41 7.41
C LEU A 280 -6.07 -20.34 8.29
N LEU A 281 -6.22 -19.12 7.78
CA LEU A 281 -6.84 -18.03 8.53
C LEU A 281 -8.32 -18.30 8.78
N TRP A 282 -9.05 -18.80 7.78
CA TRP A 282 -10.45 -19.17 7.94
C TRP A 282 -10.62 -20.27 8.98
N GLN A 283 -9.76 -21.32 8.98
CA GLN A 283 -9.76 -22.38 9.98
C GLN A 283 -9.52 -21.82 11.39
N ALA A 284 -8.56 -20.92 11.55
CA ALA A 284 -8.28 -20.24 12.82
C ALA A 284 -9.49 -19.43 13.32
N CYS A 285 -10.17 -18.71 12.43
CA CYS A 285 -11.42 -18.00 12.76
C CYS A 285 -12.50 -18.97 13.24
N ARG A 286 -12.63 -20.13 12.60
CA ARG A 286 -13.59 -21.18 13.00
C ARG A 286 -13.32 -21.70 14.39
N VAL A 287 -12.07 -21.94 14.73
CA VAL A 287 -11.67 -22.39 16.08
C VAL A 287 -12.01 -21.36 17.14
N GLN A 288 -11.88 -20.08 16.83
CA GLN A 288 -12.18 -18.96 17.72
C GLN A 288 -13.65 -18.51 17.69
N ASN A 289 -14.52 -19.14 16.89
CA ASN A 289 -15.91 -18.74 16.64
C ASN A 289 -16.04 -17.28 16.13
N LEU A 290 -15.05 -16.80 15.36
CA LEU A 290 -15.07 -15.48 14.77
C LEU A 290 -15.84 -15.48 13.43
N PRO A 291 -16.62 -14.43 13.14
CA PRO A 291 -17.26 -14.28 11.84
C PRO A 291 -16.23 -14.16 10.72
N CYS A 292 -16.21 -15.14 9.82
CA CYS A 292 -15.27 -15.16 8.69
C CYS A 292 -15.94 -15.77 7.45
N GLU A 293 -15.92 -15.04 6.36
CA GLU A 293 -16.41 -15.47 5.05
C GLU A 293 -15.22 -15.74 4.12
N LEU A 294 -15.20 -16.90 3.44
CA LEU A 294 -14.12 -17.32 2.56
C LEU A 294 -14.64 -17.65 1.16
N HIS A 295 -14.00 -17.08 0.15
CA HIS A 295 -14.24 -17.36 -1.27
C HIS A 295 -12.95 -17.85 -1.93
N ILE A 296 -12.94 -19.09 -2.43
CA ILE A 296 -11.87 -19.64 -3.25
C ILE A 296 -12.39 -19.81 -4.67
N PHE A 297 -11.88 -19.00 -5.59
CA PHE A 297 -12.20 -19.11 -7.02
C PHE A 297 -11.32 -20.17 -7.67
N GLU A 298 -11.86 -20.94 -8.62
CA GLU A 298 -11.09 -21.96 -9.33
C GLU A 298 -9.89 -21.34 -10.06
N LYS A 299 -10.12 -20.19 -10.70
CA LYS A 299 -9.16 -19.44 -11.49
C LYS A 299 -9.16 -17.97 -11.08
N GLY A 300 -8.08 -17.26 -11.44
CA GLY A 300 -7.95 -15.84 -11.20
C GLY A 300 -6.50 -15.43 -10.96
N GLY A 301 -5.62 -16.36 -10.69
CA GLY A 301 -4.21 -16.12 -10.40
C GLY A 301 -4.00 -15.15 -9.24
N HIS A 302 -2.79 -14.61 -9.15
CA HIS A 302 -2.46 -13.59 -8.14
C HIS A 302 -3.03 -12.22 -8.58
N GLY A 303 -4.12 -11.81 -7.96
CA GLY A 303 -4.83 -10.56 -8.30
C GLY A 303 -6.31 -10.77 -8.60
N LEU A 304 -6.77 -12.02 -8.74
CA LEU A 304 -8.15 -12.38 -9.05
C LEU A 304 -8.66 -11.73 -10.36
N ALA A 305 -7.78 -11.59 -11.37
CA ALA A 305 -8.07 -10.86 -12.60
C ALA A 305 -9.16 -11.55 -13.45
N GLU A 306 -9.14 -12.89 -13.54
CA GLU A 306 -10.07 -13.67 -14.38
C GLU A 306 -11.49 -13.75 -13.80
N VAL A 307 -11.69 -13.40 -12.53
CA VAL A 307 -13.02 -13.33 -11.92
C VAL A 307 -13.68 -11.97 -12.10
N SER A 308 -13.08 -11.11 -12.94
CA SER A 308 -13.66 -9.84 -13.35
C SER A 308 -14.72 -10.06 -14.42
N THR A 309 -15.86 -9.40 -14.26
CA THR A 309 -16.95 -9.37 -15.25
C THR A 309 -17.11 -7.96 -15.82
N ALA A 310 -17.96 -7.79 -16.84
CA ALA A 310 -18.33 -6.46 -17.33
C ALA A 310 -18.90 -5.53 -16.22
N ALA A 311 -19.38 -6.11 -15.11
CA ALA A 311 -19.87 -5.39 -13.92
C ALA A 311 -18.79 -5.19 -12.84
N GLY A 312 -17.52 -5.40 -13.17
CA GLY A 312 -16.37 -5.33 -12.26
C GLY A 312 -15.99 -6.68 -11.63
N PRO A 313 -14.92 -6.72 -10.80
CA PRO A 313 -14.46 -7.93 -10.14
C PRO A 313 -15.55 -8.52 -9.24
N SER A 314 -15.83 -9.83 -9.39
CA SER A 314 -16.86 -10.50 -8.59
C SER A 314 -16.56 -10.47 -7.09
N TRP A 315 -15.29 -10.58 -6.69
CA TRP A 315 -14.86 -10.48 -5.29
C TRP A 315 -15.21 -9.11 -4.68
N MET A 316 -15.14 -8.02 -5.45
CA MET A 316 -15.45 -6.67 -4.96
C MET A 316 -16.94 -6.52 -4.62
N ARG A 317 -17.83 -7.14 -5.41
CA ARG A 317 -19.27 -7.18 -5.11
C ARG A 317 -19.57 -8.02 -3.87
N LEU A 318 -18.90 -9.16 -3.70
CA LEU A 318 -19.01 -10.00 -2.49
C LEU A 318 -18.50 -9.25 -1.26
N LEU A 319 -17.35 -8.56 -1.36
CA LEU A 319 -16.83 -7.71 -0.30
C LEU A 319 -17.83 -6.59 0.06
N ASN A 320 -18.44 -5.94 -0.94
CA ASN A 320 -19.46 -4.91 -0.69
C ASN A 320 -20.64 -5.48 0.09
N ILE A 321 -21.20 -6.62 -0.31
CA ILE A 321 -22.28 -7.29 0.41
C ILE A 321 -21.87 -7.59 1.85
N PHE A 322 -20.64 -8.11 2.03
CA PHE A 322 -20.09 -8.40 3.35
C PHE A 322 -19.97 -7.16 4.23
N LEU A 323 -19.51 -6.03 3.70
CA LEU A 323 -19.27 -4.80 4.46
C LEU A 323 -20.56 -3.99 4.75
N THR A 324 -21.59 -4.14 3.90
CA THR A 324 -22.83 -3.35 4.01
C THR A 324 -23.98 -4.09 4.68
N ARG A 325 -23.83 -5.39 4.95
CA ARG A 325 -24.87 -6.15 5.68
C ARG A 325 -25.04 -5.63 7.10
N GLU A 326 -26.27 -5.60 7.56
CA GLU A 326 -26.58 -5.34 8.98
C GLU A 326 -25.94 -6.42 9.88
N ARG A 327 -25.37 -6.03 10.99
CA ARG A 327 -24.68 -6.91 11.96
C ARG A 327 -25.17 -6.66 13.37
#